data_61ec2505a8476080f65c13354bd9a5ad
#
_entry.id   61ec2505a8476080f65c13354bd9a5ad
#
_cell.length_a   1.000
_cell.length_b   1.000
_cell.length_c   1.000
_cell.angle_alpha   90.00
_cell.angle_beta   90.00
_cell.angle_gamma   90.00
#
_symmetry.space_group_name_H-M   'P 1'
#
loop_
_entity.id
_entity.type
_entity.pdbx_description
1 polymer ?
#
loop_
_entity_poly.entity_id
_entity_poly.type
_entity_poly.pdbx_seq_one_letter_code
_entity_poly.pdbx_strand_id
1 'polypeptide(L)'
;MKYIRICLLALFMAPFSGAWAQETMIGSLPKFIETGLKNNYDLRIVRNEERMADNNANLANAGYLPTLSATAGYDGSSMNTDTKSRADGTVTKNRNSFDHGYSAGINLDWTIFDGFKIQANYSKLQELRRQGQTRTRLAIEDYVAELTSEFYNFIQQRIRMRNLHNAVKLSKERLRIVLERYTIGSASRLDLQQAQVDFNADSAQSLKQYELLASSRIRLYELMAVKDMTTAISVPDTSINVDDKLVFDTLLNATMRTNASLLNASQNIRLAELDYKATMSRDFPYIKLNGGYSYSHDNFSDGATKSRDSWGATFGVKMGMTLFDGKRSSQRRNARINIENADMARLQLEQSLRADLADLWQAYKNNLRLLALERQNLVTAEENHYIAHERYMLGDLSGIEMREAQQSLLDAEERILVAEYNTKLCEISLRQISGSIMRYMVE
;
A
#
# COMPACT_ATOMS: atom_id res chain seq x y z
N MET A 1 -64.94 -4.93 46.62
CA MET A 1 -64.67 -6.38 46.53
C MET A 1 -63.78 -6.59 45.33
N LYS A 2 -62.52 -6.88 45.54
CA LYS A 2 -61.66 -7.87 44.83
C LYS A 2 -60.19 -7.50 45.04
N TYR A 3 -59.54 -8.43 45.58
CA TYR A 3 -58.16 -8.39 46.09
C TYR A 3 -57.08 -8.12 45.02
N ILE A 4 -56.20 -7.16 45.31
CA ILE A 4 -54.90 -7.00 44.58
C ILE A 4 -53.85 -7.75 45.39
N ARG A 5 -53.31 -8.83 44.82
CA ARG A 5 -52.16 -9.55 45.33
C ARG A 5 -50.89 -8.84 44.84
N ILE A 6 -50.12 -8.28 45.76
CA ILE A 6 -48.80 -7.73 45.55
C ILE A 6 -47.83 -8.92 45.60
N CYS A 7 -47.24 -9.27 44.45
CA CYS A 7 -46.08 -10.14 44.37
C CYS A 7 -44.81 -9.30 44.54
N LEU A 8 -44.15 -9.46 45.68
CA LEU A 8 -42.77 -8.99 45.89
C LEU A 8 -41.81 -9.82 45.03
N LEU A 9 -41.25 -9.23 44.01
CA LEU A 9 -40.11 -9.75 43.24
C LEU A 9 -38.84 -9.24 43.90
N ALA A 10 -38.19 -10.07 44.72
CA ALA A 10 -36.84 -9.82 45.23
C ALA A 10 -35.83 -9.92 44.05
N LEU A 11 -35.35 -8.77 43.58
CA LEU A 11 -34.31 -8.66 42.58
C LEU A 11 -32.97 -9.00 43.24
N PHE A 12 -32.46 -10.20 42.98
CA PHE A 12 -31.11 -10.63 43.35
C PHE A 12 -30.10 -9.79 42.51
N MET A 13 -29.53 -8.73 43.11
CA MET A 13 -28.33 -8.08 42.60
C MET A 13 -27.14 -8.99 42.88
N ALA A 14 -26.79 -9.84 41.92
CA ALA A 14 -25.47 -10.43 41.88
C ALA A 14 -24.50 -9.35 41.41
N PRO A 15 -23.37 -9.13 42.11
CA PRO A 15 -22.33 -8.27 41.58
C PRO A 15 -21.69 -9.00 40.39
N PHE A 16 -21.98 -8.54 39.19
CA PHE A 16 -21.20 -8.90 38.00
C PHE A 16 -19.82 -8.28 38.18
N SER A 17 -18.95 -8.94 38.93
CA SER A 17 -17.52 -8.77 38.82
C SER A 17 -17.10 -9.32 37.43
N GLY A 18 -17.32 -8.52 36.40
CA GLY A 18 -16.72 -8.74 35.09
C GLY A 18 -15.22 -8.68 35.28
N ALA A 19 -14.59 -9.83 35.50
CA ALA A 19 -13.18 -9.99 35.24
C ALA A 19 -13.03 -9.65 33.74
N TRP A 20 -12.53 -8.47 33.46
CA TRP A 20 -12.05 -8.10 32.14
C TRP A 20 -10.84 -9.00 31.87
N ALA A 21 -11.10 -10.19 31.36
CA ALA A 21 -10.05 -10.98 30.75
C ALA A 21 -9.50 -10.08 29.62
N GLN A 22 -8.30 -9.55 29.82
CA GLN A 22 -7.58 -8.92 28.72
C GLN A 22 -7.48 -9.99 27.63
N GLU A 23 -8.27 -9.81 26.57
CA GLU A 23 -8.15 -10.65 25.38
C GLU A 23 -6.72 -10.54 24.88
N THR A 24 -5.94 -11.60 25.10
CA THR A 24 -4.56 -11.66 24.62
C THR A 24 -4.62 -12.12 23.19
N MET A 25 -4.17 -11.32 22.24
CA MET A 25 -4.05 -11.74 20.85
C MET A 25 -2.88 -12.75 20.73
N ILE A 26 -3.20 -14.04 20.75
CA ILE A 26 -2.21 -15.10 20.53
C ILE A 26 -2.11 -15.32 19.02
N GLY A 27 -0.94 -15.11 18.43
CA GLY A 27 -0.75 -15.27 17.00
C GLY A 27 0.68 -15.58 16.59
N SER A 28 0.80 -16.38 15.53
CA SER A 28 2.01 -16.56 14.75
C SER A 28 2.08 -15.54 13.62
N LEU A 29 3.25 -15.35 13.01
CA LEU A 29 3.42 -14.45 11.86
C LEU A 29 2.38 -14.67 10.75
N PRO A 30 2.08 -15.92 10.30
CA PRO A 30 1.04 -16.15 9.29
C PRO A 30 -0.32 -15.58 9.67
N LYS A 31 -0.72 -15.70 10.94
CA LYS A 31 -2.01 -15.18 11.42
C LYS A 31 -2.04 -13.66 11.45
N PHE A 32 -0.92 -12.99 11.77
CA PHE A 32 -0.81 -11.53 11.68
C PHE A 32 -0.92 -11.07 10.22
N ILE A 33 -0.24 -11.76 9.29
CA ILE A 33 -0.33 -11.48 7.85
C ILE A 33 -1.77 -11.65 7.37
N GLU A 34 -2.43 -12.75 7.69
CA GLU A 34 -3.83 -13.02 7.31
C GLU A 34 -4.77 -11.90 7.80
N THR A 35 -4.65 -11.54 9.08
CA THR A 35 -5.47 -10.47 9.68
C THR A 35 -5.27 -9.15 8.97
N GLY A 36 -4.03 -8.79 8.70
CA GLY A 36 -3.68 -7.55 8.04
C GLY A 36 -4.11 -7.53 6.57
N LEU A 37 -3.91 -8.60 5.81
CA LEU A 37 -4.38 -8.73 4.43
C LEU A 37 -5.90 -8.54 4.30
N LYS A 38 -6.66 -8.89 5.34
CA LYS A 38 -8.11 -8.72 5.37
C LYS A 38 -8.52 -7.31 5.75
N ASN A 39 -7.85 -6.68 6.71
CA ASN A 39 -8.32 -5.47 7.38
C ASN A 39 -7.61 -4.20 6.91
N ASN A 40 -6.35 -4.27 6.47
CA ASN A 40 -5.54 -3.10 6.13
C ASN A 40 -6.23 -2.20 5.11
N TYR A 41 -6.29 -0.90 5.40
CA TYR A 41 -7.02 0.06 4.59
C TYR A 41 -6.35 0.33 3.24
N ASP A 42 -5.02 0.40 3.18
CA ASP A 42 -4.28 0.66 1.95
C ASP A 42 -4.49 -0.48 0.93
N LEU A 43 -4.43 -1.74 1.41
CA LEU A 43 -4.74 -2.91 0.56
C LEU A 43 -6.19 -2.92 0.08
N ARG A 44 -7.13 -2.44 0.90
CA ARG A 44 -8.54 -2.30 0.48
C ARG A 44 -8.71 -1.24 -0.59
N ILE A 45 -7.97 -0.12 -0.49
CA ILE A 45 -7.96 0.94 -1.51
C ILE A 45 -7.43 0.37 -2.83
N VAL A 46 -6.27 -0.29 -2.82
CA VAL A 46 -5.67 -0.87 -4.03
C VAL A 46 -6.58 -1.93 -4.67
N ARG A 47 -7.25 -2.77 -3.88
CA ARG A 47 -8.26 -3.72 -4.38
C ARG A 47 -9.47 -3.01 -4.99
N ASN A 48 -9.88 -1.86 -4.46
CA ASN A 48 -10.95 -1.08 -5.07
C ASN A 48 -10.49 -0.45 -6.41
N GLU A 49 -9.24 -0.01 -6.52
CA GLU A 49 -8.64 0.46 -7.79
C GLU A 49 -8.61 -0.66 -8.84
N GLU A 50 -8.25 -1.88 -8.44
CA GLU A 50 -8.33 -3.06 -9.31
C GLU A 50 -9.77 -3.30 -9.80
N ARG A 51 -10.75 -3.23 -8.89
CA ARG A 51 -12.18 -3.35 -9.25
C ARG A 51 -12.65 -2.23 -10.18
N MET A 52 -12.14 -1.00 -10.00
CA MET A 52 -12.42 0.10 -10.92
C MET A 52 -11.84 -0.17 -12.31
N ALA A 53 -10.62 -0.70 -12.40
CA ALA A 53 -10.03 -1.10 -13.67
C ALA A 53 -10.82 -2.26 -14.32
N ASP A 54 -11.30 -3.22 -13.55
CA ASP A 54 -12.17 -4.32 -14.01
C ASP A 54 -13.51 -3.79 -14.54
N ASN A 55 -14.17 -2.90 -13.80
CA ASN A 55 -15.41 -2.26 -14.22
C ASN A 55 -15.24 -1.45 -15.52
N ASN A 56 -14.07 -0.85 -15.73
CA ASN A 56 -13.78 -0.08 -16.94
C ASN A 56 -13.46 -0.96 -18.16
N ALA A 57 -13.09 -2.22 -17.98
CA ALA A 57 -12.65 -3.12 -19.02
C ALA A 57 -13.83 -3.78 -19.77
N ASN A 58 -14.76 -2.99 -20.28
CA ASN A 58 -15.97 -3.44 -20.98
C ASN A 58 -16.09 -2.84 -22.40
N LEU A 59 -17.01 -3.38 -23.20
CA LEU A 59 -17.26 -2.96 -24.58
C LEU A 59 -17.80 -1.52 -24.68
N ALA A 60 -18.60 -1.08 -23.71
CA ALA A 60 -19.18 0.27 -23.71
C ALA A 60 -18.07 1.32 -23.59
N ASN A 61 -17.19 1.19 -22.59
CA ASN A 61 -16.07 2.11 -22.37
C ASN A 61 -15.03 2.08 -23.51
N ALA A 62 -14.93 0.96 -24.21
CA ALA A 62 -14.09 0.87 -25.42
C ALA A 62 -14.67 1.65 -26.61
N GLY A 63 -15.97 1.94 -26.63
CA GLY A 63 -16.66 2.65 -27.68
C GLY A 63 -17.39 1.75 -28.69
N TYR A 64 -17.61 0.46 -28.35
CA TYR A 64 -18.38 -0.45 -29.23
C TYR A 64 -19.87 -0.19 -29.20
N LEU A 65 -20.41 0.34 -28.09
CA LEU A 65 -21.84 0.54 -27.93
C LEU A 65 -22.26 1.95 -28.33
N PRO A 66 -23.52 2.12 -28.82
CA PRO A 66 -24.06 3.44 -29.10
C PRO A 66 -24.30 4.25 -27.83
N THR A 67 -24.33 5.57 -28.00
CA THR A 67 -24.80 6.51 -26.99
C THR A 67 -26.23 6.93 -27.31
N LEU A 68 -27.14 6.80 -26.35
CA LEU A 68 -28.50 7.30 -26.42
C LEU A 68 -28.62 8.51 -25.51
N SER A 69 -29.00 9.66 -26.05
CA SER A 69 -29.15 10.91 -25.30
C SER A 69 -30.55 11.50 -25.50
N ALA A 70 -31.10 12.09 -24.44
CA ALA A 70 -32.30 12.90 -24.52
C ALA A 70 -31.90 14.37 -24.41
N THR A 71 -32.41 15.21 -25.28
CA THR A 71 -32.15 16.66 -25.31
C THR A 71 -33.45 17.43 -25.25
N ALA A 72 -33.47 18.52 -24.52
CA ALA A 72 -34.54 19.52 -24.57
C ALA A 72 -33.90 20.90 -24.60
N GLY A 73 -34.43 21.80 -25.42
CA GLY A 73 -33.90 23.14 -25.61
C GLY A 73 -35.01 24.14 -25.78
N TYR A 74 -34.71 25.39 -25.41
CA TYR A 74 -35.45 26.56 -25.76
C TYR A 74 -34.47 27.55 -26.41
N ASP A 75 -34.78 27.95 -27.64
CA ASP A 75 -33.95 28.87 -28.40
C ASP A 75 -34.76 30.12 -28.73
N GLY A 76 -34.17 31.27 -28.58
CA GLY A 76 -34.75 32.55 -28.96
C GLY A 76 -33.75 33.39 -29.71
N SER A 77 -34.19 34.00 -30.81
CA SER A 77 -33.37 34.90 -31.60
C SER A 77 -34.09 36.23 -31.85
N SER A 78 -33.37 37.33 -31.68
CA SER A 78 -33.86 38.66 -32.04
C SER A 78 -32.99 39.23 -33.16
N MET A 79 -33.58 39.46 -34.32
CA MET A 79 -32.84 39.89 -35.48
C MET A 79 -33.48 41.13 -36.17
N ASN A 80 -32.64 41.98 -36.72
CA ASN A 80 -33.02 43.00 -37.67
C ASN A 80 -32.55 42.59 -39.07
N THR A 81 -33.47 42.46 -40.03
CA THR A 81 -33.16 41.98 -41.38
C THR A 81 -33.64 42.94 -42.45
N ASP A 82 -32.74 43.38 -43.31
CA ASP A 82 -33.07 44.13 -44.52
C ASP A 82 -32.92 43.19 -45.72
N THR A 83 -34.05 42.84 -46.35
CA THR A 83 -34.08 41.92 -47.51
C THR A 83 -34.40 42.73 -48.75
N LYS A 84 -33.52 42.67 -49.74
CA LYS A 84 -33.77 43.27 -51.05
C LYS A 84 -34.16 42.19 -52.06
N SER A 85 -35.36 42.28 -52.60
CA SER A 85 -35.85 41.37 -53.63
C SER A 85 -35.06 41.59 -54.92
N ARG A 86 -34.66 40.51 -55.55
CA ARG A 86 -33.95 40.52 -56.83
C ARG A 86 -34.92 40.72 -58.02
N ALA A 87 -36.20 40.39 -57.85
CA ALA A 87 -37.17 40.41 -58.92
C ALA A 87 -37.64 41.84 -59.23
N ASP A 88 -37.84 42.66 -58.19
CA ASP A 88 -38.44 43.99 -58.29
C ASP A 88 -37.68 45.07 -57.56
N GLY A 89 -36.55 44.72 -56.90
CA GLY A 89 -35.72 45.72 -56.20
C GLY A 89 -36.32 46.22 -54.88
N THR A 90 -37.45 45.69 -54.41
CA THR A 90 -38.10 46.08 -53.17
C THR A 90 -37.24 45.73 -51.95
N VAL A 91 -37.15 46.64 -50.98
CA VAL A 91 -36.45 46.49 -49.74
C VAL A 91 -37.45 46.27 -48.59
N THR A 92 -37.54 45.07 -48.08
CA THR A 92 -38.34 44.78 -46.88
C THR A 92 -37.44 44.89 -45.64
N LYS A 93 -37.84 45.71 -44.69
CA LYS A 93 -37.08 45.92 -43.42
C LYS A 93 -37.88 45.37 -42.26
N ASN A 94 -37.37 44.28 -41.68
CA ASN A 94 -37.92 43.68 -40.46
C ASN A 94 -37.06 44.14 -39.27
N ARG A 95 -37.70 44.74 -38.28
CA ARG A 95 -37.03 45.28 -37.10
C ARG A 95 -37.56 44.57 -35.84
N ASN A 96 -36.62 44.20 -34.94
CA ASN A 96 -36.93 43.51 -33.68
C ASN A 96 -37.76 42.22 -33.85
N SER A 97 -37.50 41.48 -34.93
CA SER A 97 -38.08 40.17 -35.13
C SER A 97 -37.60 39.27 -34.02
N PHE A 98 -38.50 38.74 -33.20
CA PHE A 98 -38.18 37.84 -32.11
C PHE A 98 -38.79 36.43 -32.37
N ASP A 99 -37.97 35.56 -32.85
CA ASP A 99 -38.36 34.16 -33.08
C ASP A 99 -37.89 33.32 -31.89
N HIS A 100 -38.75 32.43 -31.43
CA HIS A 100 -38.43 31.53 -30.34
C HIS A 100 -39.08 30.18 -30.53
N GLY A 101 -38.42 29.15 -30.01
CA GLY A 101 -38.92 27.78 -30.12
C GLY A 101 -38.47 26.92 -28.97
N TYR A 102 -39.15 25.80 -28.79
CA TYR A 102 -38.71 24.75 -27.92
C TYR A 102 -38.62 23.44 -28.70
N SER A 103 -37.61 22.66 -28.30
CA SER A 103 -37.36 21.36 -28.92
C SER A 103 -37.13 20.27 -27.85
N ALA A 104 -37.55 19.07 -28.16
CA ALA A 104 -37.21 17.89 -27.35
C ALA A 104 -36.96 16.70 -28.28
N GLY A 105 -35.95 15.88 -27.95
CA GLY A 105 -35.63 14.74 -28.81
C GLY A 105 -34.81 13.68 -28.10
N ILE A 106 -34.77 12.52 -28.72
CA ILE A 106 -33.90 11.40 -28.36
C ILE A 106 -32.96 11.17 -29.54
N ASN A 107 -31.64 11.13 -29.25
CA ASN A 107 -30.61 10.96 -30.27
C ASN A 107 -29.77 9.71 -29.97
N LEU A 108 -29.50 8.94 -31.00
CA LEU A 108 -28.60 7.79 -31.02
C LEU A 108 -27.36 8.15 -31.83
N ASP A 109 -26.18 8.04 -31.21
CA ASP A 109 -24.89 8.15 -31.88
C ASP A 109 -24.10 6.86 -31.74
N TRP A 110 -23.70 6.27 -32.85
CA TRP A 110 -22.95 5.04 -32.87
C TRP A 110 -21.76 5.09 -33.83
N THR A 111 -20.57 4.89 -33.31
CA THR A 111 -19.37 4.75 -34.13
C THR A 111 -19.19 3.27 -34.46
N ILE A 112 -19.51 2.88 -35.70
CA ILE A 112 -19.43 1.47 -36.17
C ILE A 112 -17.97 1.11 -36.48
N PHE A 113 -17.21 2.04 -37.06
CA PHE A 113 -15.82 1.87 -37.41
C PHE A 113 -15.06 3.19 -37.28
N ASP A 114 -13.86 3.15 -36.67
CA ASP A 114 -13.01 4.33 -36.46
C ASP A 114 -11.53 4.02 -36.73
N GLY A 115 -11.26 3.19 -37.71
CA GLY A 115 -9.90 2.83 -38.07
C GLY A 115 -9.21 1.90 -37.07
N PHE A 116 -9.95 1.03 -36.42
CA PHE A 116 -9.47 0.09 -35.36
C PHE A 116 -9.13 0.74 -34.03
N LYS A 117 -9.51 2.01 -33.79
CA LYS A 117 -9.25 2.67 -32.50
C LYS A 117 -10.06 2.02 -31.36
N ILE A 118 -11.33 1.65 -31.63
CA ILE A 118 -12.21 0.96 -30.67
C ILE A 118 -11.55 -0.35 -30.23
N GLN A 119 -10.99 -1.13 -31.17
CA GLN A 119 -10.31 -2.39 -30.88
C GLN A 119 -9.02 -2.18 -30.07
N ALA A 120 -8.25 -1.12 -30.40
CA ALA A 120 -7.05 -0.75 -29.64
C ALA A 120 -7.42 -0.30 -28.23
N ASN A 121 -8.49 0.50 -28.07
CA ASN A 121 -9.01 0.94 -26.78
C ASN A 121 -9.48 -0.24 -25.92
N TYR A 122 -10.23 -1.19 -26.51
CA TYR A 122 -10.64 -2.38 -25.80
C TYR A 122 -9.44 -3.18 -25.29
N SER A 123 -8.45 -3.41 -26.15
CA SER A 123 -7.22 -4.09 -25.77
C SER A 123 -6.46 -3.33 -24.68
N LYS A 124 -6.45 -1.98 -24.72
CA LYS A 124 -5.87 -1.11 -23.71
C LYS A 124 -6.58 -1.26 -22.36
N LEU A 125 -7.93 -1.26 -22.34
CA LEU A 125 -8.69 -1.45 -21.12
C LEU A 125 -8.46 -2.84 -20.51
N GLN A 126 -8.35 -3.89 -21.33
CA GLN A 126 -7.98 -5.23 -20.85
C GLN A 126 -6.55 -5.26 -20.26
N GLU A 127 -5.60 -4.54 -20.85
CA GLU A 127 -4.25 -4.45 -20.30
C GLU A 127 -4.20 -3.62 -19.00
N LEU A 128 -4.96 -2.53 -18.90
CA LEU A 128 -5.12 -1.77 -17.66
C LEU A 128 -5.74 -2.61 -16.53
N ARG A 129 -6.68 -3.49 -16.85
CA ARG A 129 -7.22 -4.47 -15.90
C ARG A 129 -6.13 -5.41 -15.38
N ARG A 130 -5.31 -5.99 -16.29
CA ARG A 130 -4.18 -6.85 -15.89
C ARG A 130 -3.15 -6.08 -15.07
N GLN A 131 -2.90 -4.82 -15.42
CA GLN A 131 -2.01 -3.95 -14.66
C GLN A 131 -2.55 -3.66 -13.26
N GLY A 132 -3.86 -3.48 -13.10
CA GLY A 132 -4.52 -3.38 -11.80
C GLY A 132 -4.23 -4.60 -10.92
N GLN A 133 -4.38 -5.81 -11.47
CA GLN A 133 -4.05 -7.05 -10.76
C GLN A 133 -2.56 -7.13 -10.36
N THR A 134 -1.67 -6.71 -11.25
CA THR A 134 -0.23 -6.67 -10.97
C THR A 134 0.11 -5.67 -9.85
N ARG A 135 -0.53 -4.49 -9.84
CA ARG A 135 -0.37 -3.48 -8.78
C ARG A 135 -0.90 -3.97 -7.43
N THR A 136 -2.04 -4.66 -7.42
CA THR A 136 -2.56 -5.30 -6.20
C THR A 136 -1.59 -6.33 -5.66
N ARG A 137 -1.02 -7.16 -6.53
CA ARG A 137 0.02 -8.12 -6.14
C ARG A 137 1.24 -7.44 -5.54
N LEU A 138 1.75 -6.38 -6.17
CA LEU A 138 2.89 -5.61 -5.68
C LEU A 138 2.61 -5.03 -4.29
N ALA A 139 1.45 -4.40 -4.11
CA ALA A 139 1.05 -3.84 -2.82
C ALA A 139 0.92 -4.92 -1.72
N ILE A 140 0.47 -6.12 -2.07
CA ILE A 140 0.42 -7.25 -1.13
C ILE A 140 1.84 -7.72 -0.76
N GLU A 141 2.75 -7.84 -1.74
CA GLU A 141 4.14 -8.25 -1.49
C GLU A 141 4.87 -7.22 -0.60
N ASP A 142 4.69 -5.92 -0.86
CA ASP A 142 5.24 -4.82 -0.06
C ASP A 142 4.68 -4.83 1.36
N TYR A 143 3.37 -4.99 1.50
CA TYR A 143 2.71 -5.07 2.80
C TYR A 143 3.19 -6.27 3.63
N VAL A 144 3.31 -7.44 3.02
CA VAL A 144 3.82 -8.65 3.71
C VAL A 144 5.26 -8.44 4.17
N ALA A 145 6.09 -7.78 3.36
CA ALA A 145 7.47 -7.46 3.73
C ALA A 145 7.52 -6.49 4.91
N GLU A 146 6.72 -5.41 4.89
CA GLU A 146 6.65 -4.41 5.96
C GLU A 146 6.14 -5.04 7.26
N LEU A 147 5.03 -5.77 7.22
CA LEU A 147 4.47 -6.43 8.40
C LEU A 147 5.42 -7.47 8.99
N THR A 148 6.10 -8.25 8.14
CA THR A 148 7.09 -9.24 8.58
C THR A 148 8.29 -8.55 9.25
N SER A 149 8.78 -7.45 8.69
CA SER A 149 9.87 -6.67 9.26
C SER A 149 9.50 -6.10 10.63
N GLU A 150 8.28 -5.55 10.75
CA GLU A 150 7.82 -4.99 12.02
C GLU A 150 7.51 -6.09 13.05
N PHE A 151 7.04 -7.26 12.62
CA PHE A 151 6.88 -8.42 13.50
C PHE A 151 8.23 -8.83 14.13
N TYR A 152 9.28 -8.92 13.33
CA TYR A 152 10.62 -9.24 13.86
C TYR A 152 11.23 -8.10 14.66
N ASN A 153 10.90 -6.84 14.36
CA ASN A 153 11.22 -5.71 15.22
C ASN A 153 10.57 -5.87 16.61
N PHE A 154 9.27 -6.20 16.66
CA PHE A 154 8.58 -6.48 17.92
C PHE A 154 9.24 -7.63 18.71
N ILE A 155 9.63 -8.72 18.04
CA ILE A 155 10.38 -9.83 18.68
C ILE A 155 11.71 -9.33 19.23
N GLN A 156 12.46 -8.53 18.47
CA GLN A 156 13.72 -7.92 18.91
C GLN A 156 13.50 -7.08 20.17
N GLN A 157 12.52 -6.16 20.18
CA GLN A 157 12.25 -5.32 21.35
C GLN A 157 11.85 -6.16 22.58
N ARG A 158 11.14 -7.26 22.38
CA ARG A 158 10.74 -8.17 23.45
C ARG A 158 11.94 -8.92 24.04
N ILE A 159 12.84 -9.40 23.21
CA ILE A 159 14.08 -10.07 23.66
C ILE A 159 14.94 -9.07 24.44
N ARG A 160 15.15 -7.86 23.88
CA ARG A 160 15.90 -6.77 24.54
C ARG A 160 15.30 -6.41 25.91
N MET A 161 13.97 -6.33 26.00
CA MET A 161 13.28 -6.08 27.27
C MET A 161 13.56 -7.19 28.28
N ARG A 162 13.58 -8.46 27.86
CA ARG A 162 13.93 -9.60 28.72
C ARG A 162 15.38 -9.50 29.23
N ASN A 163 16.33 -9.17 28.35
CA ASN A 163 17.75 -9.03 28.69
C ASN A 163 17.98 -7.90 29.70
N LEU A 164 17.36 -6.74 29.45
CA LEU A 164 17.41 -5.60 30.38
C LEU A 164 16.73 -5.88 31.72
N HIS A 165 15.63 -6.65 31.72
CA HIS A 165 15.00 -7.09 32.96
C HIS A 165 15.94 -7.98 33.79
N ASN A 166 16.69 -8.87 33.14
CA ASN A 166 17.72 -9.69 33.80
C ASN A 166 18.87 -8.80 34.31
N ALA A 167 19.34 -7.79 33.55
CA ALA A 167 20.36 -6.86 34.01
C ALA A 167 19.91 -6.11 35.25
N VAL A 168 18.64 -5.63 35.30
CA VAL A 168 18.07 -4.98 36.51
C VAL A 168 18.05 -5.93 37.71
N LYS A 169 17.73 -7.22 37.52
CA LYS A 169 17.78 -8.22 38.60
C LYS A 169 19.19 -8.39 39.13
N LEU A 170 20.19 -8.50 38.25
CA LEU A 170 21.58 -8.66 38.62
C LEU A 170 22.10 -7.44 39.35
N SER A 171 21.83 -6.21 38.90
CA SER A 171 22.26 -4.99 39.58
C SER A 171 21.55 -4.79 40.91
N LYS A 172 20.28 -5.19 41.03
CA LYS A 172 19.56 -5.20 42.32
C LYS A 172 20.19 -6.15 43.33
N GLU A 173 20.55 -7.36 42.88
CA GLU A 173 21.22 -8.34 43.76
C GLU A 173 22.61 -7.84 44.18
N ARG A 174 23.38 -7.25 43.25
CA ARG A 174 24.68 -6.62 43.61
C ARG A 174 24.50 -5.52 44.62
N LEU A 175 23.52 -4.61 44.48
CA LEU A 175 23.20 -3.59 45.42
C LEU A 175 22.92 -4.16 46.82
N ARG A 176 22.13 -5.26 46.89
CA ARG A 176 21.81 -5.97 48.13
C ARG A 176 23.08 -6.49 48.79
N ILE A 177 23.97 -7.18 48.07
CA ILE A 177 25.25 -7.72 48.57
C ILE A 177 26.15 -6.60 49.08
N VAL A 178 26.30 -5.49 48.34
CA VAL A 178 27.12 -4.35 48.74
C VAL A 178 26.55 -3.67 49.98
N LEU A 179 25.26 -3.56 50.12
CA LEU A 179 24.60 -3.00 51.31
C LEU A 179 24.89 -3.86 52.56
N GLU A 180 24.81 -5.19 52.44
CA GLU A 180 25.14 -6.11 53.51
C GLU A 180 26.62 -6.01 53.90
N ARG A 181 27.54 -5.99 52.92
CA ARG A 181 28.99 -5.77 53.15
C ARG A 181 29.28 -4.41 53.82
N TYR A 182 28.56 -3.35 53.43
CA TYR A 182 28.70 -2.05 54.07
C TYR A 182 28.23 -2.06 55.51
N THR A 183 27.13 -2.71 55.84
CA THR A 183 26.60 -2.79 57.21
C THR A 183 27.54 -3.54 58.18
N ILE A 184 28.29 -4.51 57.67
CA ILE A 184 29.31 -5.23 58.48
C ILE A 184 30.71 -4.59 58.40
N GLY A 185 30.86 -3.44 57.69
CA GLY A 185 32.10 -2.69 57.58
C GLY A 185 33.13 -3.22 56.58
N SER A 186 32.74 -4.17 55.68
CA SER A 186 33.62 -4.77 54.66
C SER A 186 33.53 -4.13 53.29
N ALA A 187 32.64 -3.15 53.08
CA ALA A 187 32.55 -2.32 51.87
C ALA A 187 32.55 -0.84 52.23
N SER A 188 33.03 0.00 51.31
CA SER A 188 33.05 1.44 51.47
C SER A 188 31.70 2.08 51.16
N ARG A 189 31.50 3.33 51.64
CA ARG A 189 30.32 4.12 51.20
C ARG A 189 30.32 4.40 49.70
N LEU A 190 31.52 4.52 49.09
CA LEU A 190 31.67 4.73 47.66
C LEU A 190 31.12 3.53 46.88
N ASP A 191 31.46 2.30 47.30
CA ASP A 191 30.96 1.08 46.64
C ASP A 191 29.43 1.00 46.70
N LEU A 192 28.84 1.37 47.87
CA LEU A 192 27.38 1.38 48.02
C LEU A 192 26.72 2.41 47.10
N GLN A 193 27.27 3.64 47.02
CA GLN A 193 26.74 4.67 46.15
C GLN A 193 26.88 4.27 44.67
N GLN A 194 28.00 3.68 44.28
CA GLN A 194 28.21 3.18 42.94
C GLN A 194 27.19 2.09 42.56
N ALA A 195 26.96 1.10 43.41
CA ALA A 195 25.98 0.05 43.20
C ALA A 195 24.55 0.61 43.08
N GLN A 196 24.23 1.68 43.83
CA GLN A 196 22.92 2.36 43.72
C GLN A 196 22.77 3.10 42.38
N VAL A 197 23.83 3.81 41.94
CA VAL A 197 23.84 4.50 40.63
C VAL A 197 23.66 3.50 39.50
N ASP A 198 24.37 2.38 39.54
CA ASP A 198 24.27 1.33 38.51
C ASP A 198 22.87 0.72 38.45
N PHE A 199 22.25 0.39 39.59
CA PHE A 199 20.89 -0.10 39.65
C PHE A 199 19.88 0.90 39.10
N ASN A 200 20.04 2.17 39.40
CA ASN A 200 19.19 3.24 38.89
C ASN A 200 19.33 3.39 37.36
N ALA A 201 20.56 3.29 36.83
CA ALA A 201 20.86 3.37 35.42
C ALA A 201 20.22 2.20 34.64
N ASP A 202 20.38 0.96 35.10
CA ASP A 202 19.78 -0.23 34.51
C ASP A 202 18.25 -0.18 34.55
N SER A 203 17.69 0.32 35.67
CA SER A 203 16.23 0.50 35.81
C SER A 203 15.70 1.55 34.85
N ALA A 204 16.42 2.69 34.68
CA ALA A 204 16.01 3.71 33.69
C ALA A 204 16.07 3.19 32.26
N GLN A 205 17.09 2.40 31.92
CA GLN A 205 17.19 1.77 30.60
C GLN A 205 16.06 0.76 30.34
N SER A 206 15.69 -0.02 31.35
CA SER A 206 14.54 -0.94 31.26
C SER A 206 13.21 -0.19 31.03
N LEU A 207 13.01 0.97 31.69
CA LEU A 207 11.82 1.80 31.48
C LEU A 207 11.74 2.36 30.06
N LYS A 208 12.87 2.85 29.51
CA LYS A 208 12.93 3.29 28.11
C LYS A 208 12.62 2.15 27.13
N GLN A 209 13.11 0.95 27.41
CA GLN A 209 12.83 -0.21 26.58
C GLN A 209 11.37 -0.63 26.62
N TYR A 210 10.69 -0.46 27.75
CA TYR A 210 9.25 -0.71 27.85
C TYR A 210 8.45 0.18 26.88
N GLU A 211 8.83 1.45 26.78
CA GLU A 211 8.23 2.39 25.82
C GLU A 211 8.45 1.93 24.37
N LEU A 212 9.68 1.52 23.99
CA LEU A 212 9.98 1.03 22.65
C LEU A 212 9.21 -0.24 22.30
N LEU A 213 9.07 -1.16 23.25
CA LEU A 213 8.26 -2.36 23.09
C LEU A 213 6.77 -2.03 22.88
N ALA A 214 6.25 -1.07 23.65
CA ALA A 214 4.87 -0.60 23.51
C ALA A 214 4.66 0.06 22.13
N SER A 215 5.59 0.89 21.68
CA SER A 215 5.56 1.53 20.36
C SER A 215 5.55 0.51 19.21
N SER A 216 6.43 -0.49 19.25
CA SER A 216 6.47 -1.54 18.20
C SER A 216 5.18 -2.35 18.17
N ARG A 217 4.57 -2.62 19.33
CA ARG A 217 3.25 -3.26 19.40
C ARG A 217 2.16 -2.41 18.74
N ILE A 218 2.12 -1.10 19.03
CA ILE A 218 1.16 -0.17 18.44
C ILE A 218 1.34 -0.13 16.92
N ARG A 219 2.59 -0.13 16.43
CA ARG A 219 2.87 -0.15 14.99
C ARG A 219 2.36 -1.42 14.32
N LEU A 220 2.50 -2.59 14.95
CA LEU A 220 1.89 -3.83 14.45
C LEU A 220 0.37 -3.74 14.36
N TYR A 221 -0.30 -3.19 15.37
CA TYR A 221 -1.75 -3.00 15.34
C TYR A 221 -2.20 -2.03 14.25
N GLU A 222 -1.44 -0.95 14.04
CA GLU A 222 -1.67 0.00 12.95
C GLU A 222 -1.62 -0.71 11.59
N LEU A 223 -0.55 -1.48 11.33
CA LEU A 223 -0.40 -2.24 10.08
C LEU A 223 -1.53 -3.23 9.87
N MET A 224 -1.97 -3.91 10.92
CA MET A 224 -3.09 -4.86 10.87
C MET A 224 -4.47 -4.19 10.87
N ALA A 225 -4.55 -2.86 11.02
CA ALA A 225 -5.79 -2.10 11.19
C ALA A 225 -6.70 -2.66 12.31
N VAL A 226 -6.09 -3.05 13.44
CA VAL A 226 -6.81 -3.48 14.65
C VAL A 226 -7.27 -2.24 15.41
N LYS A 227 -8.55 -2.21 15.81
CA LYS A 227 -9.14 -1.04 16.49
C LYS A 227 -8.67 -0.87 17.94
N ASP A 228 -8.52 -1.98 18.65
CA ASP A 228 -8.03 -1.96 20.02
C ASP A 228 -6.52 -2.13 20.06
N MET A 229 -5.82 -1.03 20.34
CA MET A 229 -4.35 -1.00 20.42
C MET A 229 -3.81 -1.31 21.83
N THR A 230 -4.71 -1.57 22.79
CA THR A 230 -4.34 -1.82 24.21
C THR A 230 -4.20 -3.31 24.52
N THR A 231 -4.77 -4.19 23.72
CA THR A 231 -4.72 -5.65 23.87
C THR A 231 -3.27 -6.13 23.93
N ALA A 232 -2.98 -7.09 24.80
CA ALA A 232 -1.64 -7.69 24.87
C ALA A 232 -1.42 -8.63 23.68
N ILE A 233 -0.23 -8.56 23.05
CA ILE A 233 0.21 -9.54 22.04
C ILE A 233 0.98 -10.65 22.76
N SER A 234 0.55 -11.89 22.61
CA SER A 234 1.31 -13.08 22.97
C SER A 234 1.76 -13.79 21.70
N VAL A 235 3.07 -13.80 21.48
CA VAL A 235 3.69 -14.49 20.35
C VAL A 235 4.49 -15.66 20.91
N PRO A 236 4.30 -16.90 20.39
CA PRO A 236 5.07 -18.06 20.83
C PRO A 236 6.57 -17.94 20.47
N ASP A 237 6.88 -17.21 19.40
CA ASP A 237 8.25 -17.04 18.94
C ASP A 237 9.09 -16.23 19.93
N THR A 238 10.18 -16.82 20.37
CA THR A 238 11.13 -16.22 21.32
C THR A 238 12.52 -15.98 20.74
N SER A 239 12.69 -16.27 19.44
CA SER A 239 13.96 -16.15 18.71
C SER A 239 13.73 -15.65 17.27
N ILE A 240 14.76 -15.05 16.70
CA ILE A 240 14.79 -14.63 15.30
C ILE A 240 15.52 -15.71 14.51
N ASN A 241 14.75 -16.54 13.80
CA ASN A 241 15.33 -17.57 12.95
C ASN A 241 15.64 -17.02 11.57
N VAL A 242 16.88 -17.18 11.11
CA VAL A 242 17.39 -16.75 9.82
C VAL A 242 17.57 -17.97 8.91
N ASP A 243 17.12 -17.87 7.66
CA ASP A 243 17.38 -18.88 6.64
C ASP A 243 18.78 -18.64 6.04
N ASP A 244 19.72 -19.54 6.32
CA ASP A 244 21.12 -19.47 5.85
C ASP A 244 21.37 -20.18 4.50
N LYS A 245 20.30 -20.73 3.89
CA LYS A 245 20.37 -21.56 2.66
C LYS A 245 20.02 -20.81 1.38
N LEU A 246 19.90 -19.49 1.43
CA LEU A 246 19.61 -18.70 0.23
C LEU A 246 20.78 -18.80 -0.77
N VAL A 247 20.44 -18.87 -2.07
CA VAL A 247 21.40 -18.96 -3.17
C VAL A 247 21.17 -17.79 -4.14
N PHE A 248 22.23 -17.02 -4.44
CA PHE A 248 22.16 -15.81 -5.26
C PHE A 248 21.57 -16.05 -6.65
N ASP A 249 22.06 -17.08 -7.36
CA ASP A 249 21.61 -17.36 -8.73
C ASP A 249 20.13 -17.74 -8.79
N THR A 250 19.64 -18.43 -7.76
CA THR A 250 18.21 -18.77 -7.64
C THR A 250 17.37 -17.51 -7.43
N LEU A 251 17.82 -16.60 -6.56
CA LEU A 251 17.15 -15.34 -6.30
C LEU A 251 17.17 -14.44 -7.54
N LEU A 252 18.30 -14.33 -8.23
CA LEU A 252 18.44 -13.54 -9.45
C LEU A 252 17.49 -14.04 -10.55
N ASN A 253 17.48 -15.36 -10.79
CA ASN A 253 16.58 -15.97 -11.77
C ASN A 253 15.11 -15.77 -11.41
N ALA A 254 14.77 -15.91 -10.14
CA ALA A 254 13.42 -15.64 -9.65
C ALA A 254 13.04 -14.16 -9.86
N THR A 255 13.91 -13.22 -9.48
CA THR A 255 13.68 -11.76 -9.66
C THR A 255 13.39 -11.44 -11.12
N MET A 256 14.21 -11.91 -12.05
CA MET A 256 14.03 -11.60 -13.47
C MET A 256 12.75 -12.21 -14.07
N ARG A 257 12.20 -13.27 -13.47
CA ARG A 257 11.02 -13.98 -14.00
C ARG A 257 9.71 -13.59 -13.30
N THR A 258 9.73 -13.30 -12.02
CA THR A 258 8.51 -13.21 -11.19
C THR A 258 8.30 -11.87 -10.50
N ASN A 259 9.29 -10.95 -10.56
CA ASN A 259 9.17 -9.65 -9.92
C ASN A 259 8.01 -8.83 -10.50
N ALA A 260 7.08 -8.42 -9.64
CA ALA A 260 5.86 -7.73 -10.02
C ALA A 260 6.13 -6.34 -10.65
N SER A 261 7.19 -5.65 -10.24
CA SER A 261 7.58 -4.36 -10.82
C SER A 261 8.06 -4.49 -12.27
N LEU A 262 8.83 -5.55 -12.61
CA LEU A 262 9.24 -5.84 -13.98
C LEU A 262 8.05 -6.23 -14.86
N LEU A 263 7.09 -6.98 -14.31
CA LEU A 263 5.86 -7.30 -15.01
C LEU A 263 5.05 -6.02 -15.29
N ASN A 264 4.91 -5.14 -14.32
CA ASN A 264 4.23 -3.85 -14.47
C ASN A 264 4.94 -2.96 -15.53
N ALA A 265 6.26 -2.92 -15.55
CA ALA A 265 7.03 -2.21 -16.59
C ALA A 265 6.81 -2.79 -18.00
N SER A 266 6.72 -4.11 -18.13
CA SER A 266 6.41 -4.78 -19.41
C SER A 266 4.99 -4.47 -19.88
N GLN A 267 4.03 -4.35 -18.96
CA GLN A 267 2.67 -3.91 -19.25
C GLN A 267 2.62 -2.46 -19.72
N ASN A 268 3.48 -1.57 -19.18
CA ASN A 268 3.59 -0.19 -19.66
C ASN A 268 4.06 -0.12 -21.11
N ILE A 269 5.00 -0.97 -21.55
CA ILE A 269 5.38 -1.08 -22.97
C ILE A 269 4.17 -1.47 -23.81
N ARG A 270 3.40 -2.46 -23.35
CA ARG A 270 2.22 -2.92 -24.06
C ARG A 270 1.14 -1.82 -24.17
N LEU A 271 0.95 -1.02 -23.14
CA LEU A 271 0.05 0.14 -23.16
C LEU A 271 0.53 1.18 -24.18
N ALA A 272 1.82 1.49 -24.21
CA ALA A 272 2.40 2.42 -25.20
C ALA A 272 2.23 1.90 -26.65
N GLU A 273 2.38 0.60 -26.89
CA GLU A 273 2.09 -0.03 -28.21
C GLU A 273 0.62 0.12 -28.60
N LEU A 274 -0.30 -0.04 -27.66
CA LEU A 274 -1.74 0.12 -27.91
C LEU A 274 -2.10 1.58 -28.17
N ASP A 275 -1.46 2.53 -27.48
CA ASP A 275 -1.60 3.97 -27.76
C ASP A 275 -1.05 4.35 -29.13
N TYR A 276 0.06 3.74 -29.57
CA TYR A 276 0.55 3.87 -30.93
C TYR A 276 -0.47 3.36 -31.96
N LYS A 277 -1.07 2.18 -31.73
CA LYS A 277 -2.14 1.64 -32.60
C LYS A 277 -3.34 2.56 -32.65
N ALA A 278 -3.78 3.12 -31.52
CA ALA A 278 -4.85 4.10 -31.45
C ALA A 278 -4.52 5.41 -32.18
N THR A 279 -3.23 5.80 -32.23
CA THR A 279 -2.75 6.95 -33.01
C THR A 279 -2.80 6.67 -34.50
N MET A 280 -2.38 5.45 -34.92
CA MET A 280 -2.43 4.99 -36.32
C MET A 280 -3.83 4.88 -36.87
N SER A 281 -4.85 4.66 -36.03
CA SER A 281 -6.25 4.57 -36.46
C SER A 281 -6.75 5.78 -37.26
N ARG A 282 -6.16 6.95 -37.02
CA ARG A 282 -6.49 8.21 -37.74
C ARG A 282 -6.12 8.20 -39.23
N ASP A 283 -5.35 7.20 -39.67
CA ASP A 283 -4.99 7.03 -41.08
C ASP A 283 -6.08 6.30 -41.86
N PHE A 284 -7.09 5.77 -41.17
CA PHE A 284 -8.20 5.01 -41.74
C PHE A 284 -9.49 5.83 -41.76
N PRO A 285 -10.47 5.46 -42.63
CA PRO A 285 -11.79 6.06 -42.59
C PRO A 285 -12.54 5.74 -41.30
N TYR A 286 -13.54 6.54 -40.98
CA TYR A 286 -14.52 6.24 -39.94
C TYR A 286 -15.92 6.12 -40.51
N ILE A 287 -16.76 5.33 -39.86
CA ILE A 287 -18.19 5.15 -40.17
C ILE A 287 -18.96 5.38 -38.87
N LYS A 288 -19.86 6.38 -38.91
CA LYS A 288 -20.77 6.70 -37.82
C LYS A 288 -22.20 6.59 -38.28
N LEU A 289 -23.03 6.02 -37.43
CA LEU A 289 -24.47 5.98 -37.59
C LEU A 289 -25.06 6.94 -36.56
N ASN A 290 -25.95 7.81 -37.02
CA ASN A 290 -26.74 8.67 -36.16
C ASN A 290 -28.22 8.47 -36.46
N GLY A 291 -29.04 8.55 -35.43
CA GLY A 291 -30.47 8.46 -35.52
C GLY A 291 -31.11 9.27 -34.41
N GLY A 292 -32.37 9.69 -34.64
CA GLY A 292 -33.08 10.42 -33.61
C GLY A 292 -34.56 10.53 -33.90
N TYR A 293 -35.31 10.86 -32.89
CA TYR A 293 -36.69 11.31 -32.99
C TYR A 293 -36.83 12.60 -32.20
N SER A 294 -37.30 13.66 -32.88
CA SER A 294 -37.44 14.97 -32.27
C SER A 294 -38.79 15.60 -32.53
N TYR A 295 -39.20 16.43 -31.63
CA TYR A 295 -40.28 17.39 -31.74
C TYR A 295 -39.73 18.79 -31.57
N SER A 296 -40.20 19.74 -32.42
CA SER A 296 -39.94 21.17 -32.23
C SER A 296 -41.21 21.96 -32.47
N HIS A 297 -41.36 23.04 -31.68
CA HIS A 297 -42.38 24.05 -31.85
C HIS A 297 -41.69 25.40 -31.98
N ASP A 298 -41.83 26.06 -33.11
CA ASP A 298 -41.21 27.31 -33.45
C ASP A 298 -42.28 28.40 -33.61
N ASN A 299 -42.12 29.57 -32.98
CA ASN A 299 -42.92 30.74 -33.16
C ASN A 299 -42.12 31.84 -33.89
N PHE A 300 -42.72 32.36 -34.93
CA PHE A 300 -42.13 33.37 -35.77
C PHE A 300 -42.85 34.71 -35.55
N SER A 301 -42.12 35.79 -35.37
CA SER A 301 -42.67 37.16 -35.23
C SER A 301 -43.00 37.78 -36.57
N ASP A 302 -42.39 37.31 -37.66
CA ASP A 302 -42.53 37.84 -39.02
C ASP A 302 -42.78 36.76 -40.05
N GLY A 303 -43.37 37.13 -41.18
CA GLY A 303 -43.65 36.26 -42.34
C GLY A 303 -45.05 35.70 -42.38
N ALA A 304 -45.32 34.78 -43.34
CA ALA A 304 -46.63 34.16 -43.56
C ALA A 304 -46.97 33.06 -42.55
N THR A 305 -45.97 32.50 -41.85
CA THR A 305 -46.11 31.41 -40.87
C THR A 305 -45.96 31.96 -39.46
N LYS A 306 -47.01 31.83 -38.63
CA LYS A 306 -46.93 32.27 -37.22
C LYS A 306 -46.31 31.22 -36.32
N SER A 307 -46.60 29.97 -36.53
CA SER A 307 -46.00 28.86 -35.75
C SER A 307 -45.85 27.62 -36.62
N ARG A 308 -44.87 26.77 -36.21
CA ARG A 308 -44.60 25.49 -36.86
C ARG A 308 -44.39 24.43 -35.83
N ASP A 309 -45.12 23.34 -35.94
CA ASP A 309 -44.88 22.11 -35.20
C ASP A 309 -44.21 21.13 -36.16
N SER A 310 -43.11 20.55 -35.71
CA SER A 310 -42.38 19.54 -36.49
C SER A 310 -42.01 18.36 -35.58
N TRP A 311 -42.32 17.17 -36.06
CA TRP A 311 -41.90 15.93 -35.38
C TRP A 311 -41.51 14.92 -36.42
N GLY A 312 -40.51 14.08 -36.07
CA GLY A 312 -40.09 13.05 -37.01
C GLY A 312 -38.85 12.30 -36.59
N ALA A 313 -38.61 11.20 -37.27
CA ALA A 313 -37.40 10.42 -37.16
C ALA A 313 -36.35 10.89 -38.17
N THR A 314 -35.13 11.00 -37.71
CA THR A 314 -33.95 11.25 -38.55
C THR A 314 -33.01 10.06 -38.44
N PHE A 315 -32.39 9.69 -39.53
CA PHE A 315 -31.32 8.70 -39.56
C PHE A 315 -30.28 9.09 -40.61
N GLY A 316 -29.03 8.72 -40.30
CA GLY A 316 -27.94 9.05 -41.20
C GLY A 316 -26.76 8.11 -40.99
N VAL A 317 -26.03 7.86 -42.06
CA VAL A 317 -24.72 7.21 -42.05
C VAL A 317 -23.70 8.23 -42.54
N LYS A 318 -22.68 8.49 -41.69
CA LYS A 318 -21.59 9.40 -42.04
C LYS A 318 -20.31 8.59 -42.19
N MET A 319 -19.71 8.64 -43.35
CA MET A 319 -18.39 8.11 -43.65
C MET A 319 -17.45 9.27 -43.93
N GLY A 320 -16.26 9.22 -43.34
CA GLY A 320 -15.24 10.27 -43.55
C GLY A 320 -13.84 9.76 -43.31
N MET A 321 -12.89 10.47 -43.88
CA MET A 321 -11.46 10.22 -43.69
C MET A 321 -10.75 11.55 -43.70
N THR A 322 -9.80 11.72 -42.79
CA THR A 322 -8.94 12.91 -42.76
C THR A 322 -7.82 12.72 -43.77
N LEU A 323 -7.85 13.45 -44.89
CA LEU A 323 -6.84 13.34 -45.96
C LEU A 323 -5.50 13.98 -45.57
N PHE A 324 -5.53 15.10 -44.86
CA PHE A 324 -4.35 15.81 -44.41
C PHE A 324 -4.54 16.37 -43.00
N ASP A 325 -3.58 16.09 -42.13
CA ASP A 325 -3.43 16.71 -40.80
C ASP A 325 -1.93 16.81 -40.49
N GLY A 326 -1.42 18.04 -40.46
CA GLY A 326 0.01 18.31 -40.22
C GLY A 326 0.54 17.81 -38.90
N LYS A 327 -0.35 17.59 -37.90
CA LYS A 327 0.03 17.08 -36.56
C LYS A 327 0.22 15.55 -36.55
N ARG A 328 -0.38 14.82 -37.49
CA ARG A 328 -0.42 13.35 -37.51
C ARG A 328 0.98 12.73 -37.54
N SER A 329 1.87 13.27 -38.38
CA SER A 329 3.24 12.76 -38.51
C SER A 329 4.04 12.90 -37.22
N SER A 330 3.96 14.04 -36.55
CA SER A 330 4.62 14.26 -35.26
C SER A 330 4.03 13.41 -34.15
N GLN A 331 2.70 13.28 -34.08
CA GLN A 331 2.03 12.42 -33.09
C GLN A 331 2.44 10.95 -33.24
N ARG A 332 2.58 10.44 -34.48
CA ARG A 332 3.05 9.09 -34.76
C ARG A 332 4.50 8.88 -34.34
N ARG A 333 5.39 9.84 -34.64
CA ARG A 333 6.79 9.77 -34.19
C ARG A 333 6.87 9.81 -32.66
N ASN A 334 6.12 10.70 -32.01
CA ASN A 334 6.12 10.79 -30.55
C ASN A 334 5.57 9.51 -29.91
N ALA A 335 4.53 8.91 -30.45
CA ALA A 335 4.00 7.65 -29.95
C ALA A 335 5.00 6.48 -30.07
N ARG A 336 5.83 6.47 -31.13
CA ARG A 336 6.94 5.51 -31.28
C ARG A 336 8.04 5.75 -30.24
N ILE A 337 8.42 7.03 -30.03
CA ILE A 337 9.40 7.38 -28.99
C ILE A 337 8.88 7.00 -27.59
N ASN A 338 7.56 7.10 -27.33
CA ASN A 338 6.98 6.66 -26.07
C ASN A 338 7.15 5.14 -25.84
N ILE A 339 7.09 4.31 -26.89
CA ILE A 339 7.38 2.87 -26.78
C ILE A 339 8.86 2.67 -26.41
N GLU A 340 9.77 3.38 -27.10
CA GLU A 340 11.21 3.32 -26.82
C GLU A 340 11.49 3.79 -25.37
N ASN A 341 10.87 4.87 -24.92
CA ASN A 341 11.00 5.36 -23.53
C ASN A 341 10.49 4.33 -22.51
N ALA A 342 9.36 3.65 -22.78
CA ALA A 342 8.84 2.62 -21.90
C ALA A 342 9.78 1.39 -21.84
N ASP A 343 10.40 1.01 -22.95
CA ASP A 343 11.39 -0.07 -22.96
C ASP A 343 12.69 0.32 -22.21
N MET A 344 13.18 1.56 -22.41
CA MET A 344 14.32 2.07 -21.64
C MET A 344 14.02 2.13 -20.13
N ALA A 345 12.81 2.53 -19.74
CA ALA A 345 12.40 2.51 -18.34
C ALA A 345 12.40 1.09 -17.76
N ARG A 346 11.97 0.08 -18.54
CA ARG A 346 12.04 -1.32 -18.13
C ARG A 346 13.49 -1.78 -17.95
N LEU A 347 14.38 -1.45 -18.91
CA LEU A 347 15.80 -1.80 -18.82
C LEU A 347 16.48 -1.12 -17.63
N GLN A 348 16.16 0.15 -17.36
CA GLN A 348 16.66 0.88 -16.20
C GLN A 348 16.20 0.21 -14.88
N LEU A 349 14.94 -0.19 -14.80
CA LEU A 349 14.41 -0.91 -13.64
C LEU A 349 15.10 -2.27 -13.47
N GLU A 350 15.32 -3.01 -14.56
CA GLU A 350 16.02 -4.29 -14.52
C GLU A 350 17.46 -4.12 -14.00
N GLN A 351 18.16 -3.07 -14.43
CA GLN A 351 19.50 -2.76 -13.95
C GLN A 351 19.49 -2.39 -12.46
N SER A 352 18.54 -1.56 -12.01
CA SER A 352 18.39 -1.22 -10.60
C SER A 352 18.14 -2.45 -9.73
N LEU A 353 17.20 -3.31 -10.13
CA LEU A 353 16.88 -4.54 -9.37
C LEU A 353 18.09 -5.51 -9.30
N ARG A 354 18.92 -5.57 -10.34
CA ARG A 354 20.17 -6.35 -10.31
C ARG A 354 21.17 -5.76 -9.32
N ALA A 355 21.30 -4.43 -9.27
CA ALA A 355 22.18 -3.74 -8.34
C ALA A 355 21.68 -3.90 -6.89
N ASP A 356 20.39 -3.65 -6.65
CA ASP A 356 19.76 -3.79 -5.34
C ASP A 356 19.90 -5.23 -4.80
N LEU A 357 19.67 -6.23 -5.67
CA LEU A 357 19.85 -7.64 -5.31
C LEU A 357 21.31 -7.96 -4.95
N ALA A 358 22.28 -7.42 -5.69
CA ALA A 358 23.70 -7.64 -5.43
C ALA A 358 24.15 -7.00 -4.11
N ASP A 359 23.69 -5.78 -3.83
CA ASP A 359 23.98 -5.07 -2.59
C ASP A 359 23.34 -5.77 -1.37
N LEU A 360 22.07 -6.14 -1.47
CA LEU A 360 21.38 -6.90 -0.43
C LEU A 360 22.02 -8.27 -0.19
N TRP A 361 22.45 -8.95 -1.25
CA TRP A 361 23.16 -10.21 -1.12
C TRP A 361 24.50 -10.06 -0.39
N GLN A 362 25.26 -9.01 -0.70
CA GLN A 362 26.52 -8.74 -0.02
C GLN A 362 26.29 -8.39 1.46
N ALA A 363 25.27 -7.58 1.75
CA ALA A 363 24.87 -7.24 3.11
C ALA A 363 24.44 -8.50 3.89
N TYR A 364 23.62 -9.35 3.27
CA TYR A 364 23.18 -10.62 3.86
C TYR A 364 24.36 -11.53 4.22
N LYS A 365 25.29 -11.73 3.30
CA LYS A 365 26.51 -12.55 3.54
C LYS A 365 27.38 -12.00 4.66
N ASN A 366 27.54 -10.67 4.71
CA ASN A 366 28.31 -10.01 5.76
C ASN A 366 27.62 -10.15 7.11
N ASN A 367 26.30 -9.98 7.15
CA ASN A 367 25.52 -10.13 8.40
C ASN A 367 25.53 -11.57 8.89
N LEU A 368 25.50 -12.58 8.02
CA LEU A 368 25.66 -14.00 8.43
C LEU A 368 27.02 -14.26 9.07
N ARG A 369 28.11 -13.68 8.53
CA ARG A 369 29.46 -13.80 9.11
C ARG A 369 29.53 -13.08 10.46
N LEU A 370 28.97 -11.88 10.54
CA LEU A 370 28.88 -11.12 11.77
C LEU A 370 28.10 -11.89 12.83
N LEU A 371 26.94 -12.46 12.46
CA LEU A 371 26.14 -13.27 13.37
C LEU A 371 26.90 -14.48 13.91
N ALA A 372 27.68 -15.16 13.08
CA ALA A 372 28.53 -16.28 13.53
C ALA A 372 29.60 -15.82 14.52
N LEU A 373 30.22 -14.66 14.29
CA LEU A 373 31.20 -14.07 15.20
C LEU A 373 30.56 -13.67 16.53
N GLU A 374 29.41 -12.97 16.50
CA GLU A 374 28.74 -12.52 17.72
C GLU A 374 28.18 -13.69 18.56
N ARG A 375 27.83 -14.82 17.93
CA ARG A 375 27.51 -16.07 18.67
C ARG A 375 28.71 -16.58 19.49
N GLN A 376 29.91 -16.53 18.94
CA GLN A 376 31.12 -16.91 19.66
C GLN A 376 31.42 -15.89 20.78
N ASN A 377 31.28 -14.60 20.50
CA ASN A 377 31.48 -13.53 21.46
C ASN A 377 30.51 -13.65 22.66
N LEU A 378 29.23 -13.98 22.39
CA LEU A 378 28.24 -14.18 23.45
C LEU A 378 28.66 -15.32 24.40
N VAL A 379 29.05 -16.49 23.87
CA VAL A 379 29.51 -17.63 24.69
C VAL A 379 30.70 -17.22 25.57
N THR A 380 31.66 -16.49 24.99
CA THR A 380 32.81 -16.01 25.76
C THR A 380 32.42 -14.97 26.84
N ALA A 381 31.47 -14.09 26.52
CA ALA A 381 30.96 -13.08 27.47
C ALA A 381 30.17 -13.73 28.62
N GLU A 382 29.36 -14.76 28.33
CA GLU A 382 28.63 -15.55 29.33
C GLU A 382 29.61 -16.26 30.29
N GLU A 383 30.65 -16.89 29.76
CA GLU A 383 31.68 -17.56 30.57
C GLU A 383 32.47 -16.53 31.44
N ASN A 384 32.87 -15.41 30.83
CA ASN A 384 33.57 -14.33 31.58
C ASN A 384 32.69 -13.77 32.70
N HIS A 385 31.41 -13.51 32.43
CA HIS A 385 30.47 -13.03 33.45
C HIS A 385 30.29 -14.08 34.56
N TYR A 386 30.18 -15.37 34.23
CA TYR A 386 30.07 -16.44 35.21
C TYR A 386 31.29 -16.50 36.11
N ILE A 387 32.50 -16.47 35.55
CA ILE A 387 33.76 -16.48 36.35
C ILE A 387 33.87 -15.24 37.22
N ALA A 388 33.54 -14.06 36.68
CA ALA A 388 33.54 -12.80 37.41
C ALA A 388 32.55 -12.82 38.59
N HIS A 389 31.35 -13.41 38.39
CA HIS A 389 30.33 -13.53 39.41
C HIS A 389 30.81 -14.44 40.57
N GLU A 390 31.36 -15.60 40.28
CA GLU A 390 31.89 -16.55 41.29
C GLU A 390 33.01 -15.90 42.12
N ARG A 391 33.97 -15.24 41.45
CA ARG A 391 35.06 -14.53 42.13
C ARG A 391 34.57 -13.36 42.97
N TYR A 392 33.58 -12.60 42.50
CA TYR A 392 32.96 -11.55 43.23
C TYR A 392 32.25 -12.03 44.50
N MET A 393 31.59 -13.18 44.46
CA MET A 393 30.94 -13.81 45.62
C MET A 393 31.95 -14.24 46.67
N LEU A 394 33.12 -14.74 46.26
CA LEU A 394 34.23 -15.09 47.14
C LEU A 394 34.98 -13.89 47.70
N GLY A 395 34.76 -12.67 47.16
CA GLY A 395 35.48 -11.45 47.61
C GLY A 395 36.79 -11.18 46.87
N ASP A 396 37.14 -11.99 45.87
CA ASP A 396 38.38 -11.92 45.09
C ASP A 396 38.29 -10.97 43.88
N LEU A 397 37.15 -10.33 43.66
CA LEU A 397 36.92 -9.40 42.54
C LEU A 397 36.27 -8.12 43.06
N SER A 398 36.67 -6.99 42.50
CA SER A 398 36.08 -5.69 42.85
C SER A 398 34.67 -5.53 42.22
N GLY A 399 33.85 -4.63 42.82
CA GLY A 399 32.51 -4.31 42.27
C GLY A 399 32.58 -3.67 40.89
N ILE A 400 33.68 -2.97 40.55
CA ILE A 400 33.88 -2.34 39.23
C ILE A 400 34.14 -3.42 38.18
N GLU A 401 35.05 -4.37 38.45
CA GLU A 401 35.34 -5.47 37.51
C GLU A 401 34.12 -6.36 37.28
N MET A 402 33.32 -6.61 38.33
CA MET A 402 32.06 -7.33 38.20
C MET A 402 31.07 -6.57 37.32
N ARG A 403 30.97 -5.25 37.45
CA ARG A 403 30.14 -4.39 36.61
C ARG A 403 30.58 -4.43 35.15
N GLU A 404 31.89 -4.37 34.91
CA GLU A 404 32.47 -4.44 33.57
C GLU A 404 32.13 -5.79 32.89
N ALA A 405 32.24 -6.90 33.57
CA ALA A 405 31.85 -8.22 33.06
C ALA A 405 30.34 -8.30 32.76
N GLN A 406 29.50 -7.74 33.64
CA GLN A 406 28.04 -7.66 33.44
C GLN A 406 27.69 -6.77 32.23
N GLN A 407 28.34 -5.62 32.07
CA GLN A 407 28.11 -4.73 30.92
C GLN A 407 28.58 -5.39 29.63
N SER A 408 29.70 -6.07 29.62
CA SER A 408 30.24 -6.83 28.48
C SER A 408 29.27 -7.94 28.02
N LEU A 409 28.63 -8.65 28.96
CA LEU A 409 27.58 -9.62 28.62
C LEU A 409 26.35 -8.95 27.97
N LEU A 410 25.85 -7.85 28.60
CA LEU A 410 24.68 -7.14 28.05
C LEU A 410 24.98 -6.58 26.67
N ASP A 411 26.19 -6.04 26.44
CA ASP A 411 26.60 -5.55 25.12
C ASP A 411 26.74 -6.70 24.10
N ALA A 412 27.18 -7.89 24.49
CA ALA A 412 27.24 -9.07 23.63
C ALA A 412 25.83 -9.57 23.25
N GLU A 413 24.91 -9.63 24.23
CA GLU A 413 23.49 -9.96 23.99
C GLU A 413 22.84 -8.95 23.03
N GLU A 414 23.15 -7.67 23.13
CA GLU A 414 22.65 -6.63 22.23
C GLU A 414 23.22 -6.78 20.83
N ARG A 415 24.53 -7.01 20.67
CA ARG A 415 25.17 -7.16 19.36
C ARG A 415 24.64 -8.37 18.59
N ILE A 416 24.49 -9.53 19.24
CA ILE A 416 23.93 -10.70 18.59
C ILE A 416 22.47 -10.46 18.16
N LEU A 417 21.66 -9.84 19.01
CA LEU A 417 20.27 -9.53 18.72
C LEU A 417 20.12 -8.60 17.51
N VAL A 418 20.98 -7.56 17.43
CA VAL A 418 21.04 -6.65 16.29
C VAL A 418 21.52 -7.38 15.04
N ALA A 419 22.51 -8.28 15.13
CA ALA A 419 23.00 -9.06 13.99
C ALA A 419 21.93 -10.02 13.47
N GLU A 420 21.18 -10.70 14.34
CA GLU A 420 20.05 -11.57 13.96
C GLU A 420 18.96 -10.78 13.24
N TYR A 421 18.56 -9.65 13.79
CA TYR A 421 17.52 -8.79 13.20
C TYR A 421 17.95 -8.24 11.83
N ASN A 422 19.14 -7.69 11.71
CA ASN A 422 19.64 -7.15 10.44
C ASN A 422 19.79 -8.24 9.37
N THR A 423 20.22 -9.44 9.75
CA THR A 423 20.28 -10.57 8.83
C THR A 423 18.88 -10.96 8.36
N LYS A 424 17.90 -10.96 9.25
CA LYS A 424 16.50 -11.24 8.93
C LYS A 424 15.89 -10.18 8.01
N LEU A 425 16.19 -8.92 8.21
CA LEU A 425 15.76 -7.84 7.31
C LEU A 425 16.33 -8.03 5.90
N CYS A 426 17.61 -8.39 5.77
CA CYS A 426 18.20 -8.71 4.47
C CYS A 426 17.49 -9.91 3.81
N GLU A 427 17.18 -10.96 4.56
CA GLU A 427 16.42 -12.12 4.07
C GLU A 427 15.03 -11.71 3.56
N ILE A 428 14.29 -10.90 4.33
CA ILE A 428 12.96 -10.39 3.94
C ILE A 428 13.05 -9.61 2.64
N SER A 429 14.00 -8.68 2.52
CA SER A 429 14.20 -7.86 1.33
C SER A 429 14.61 -8.69 0.10
N LEU A 430 15.49 -9.70 0.27
CA LEU A 430 15.87 -10.63 -0.79
C LEU A 430 14.66 -11.45 -1.27
N ARG A 431 13.81 -11.92 -0.37
CA ARG A 431 12.57 -12.65 -0.69
C ARG A 431 11.54 -11.73 -1.36
N GLN A 432 11.44 -10.46 -0.96
CA GLN A 432 10.57 -9.47 -1.58
C GLN A 432 10.99 -9.21 -3.02
N ILE A 433 12.26 -8.87 -3.28
CA ILE A 433 12.77 -8.60 -4.64
C ILE A 433 12.60 -9.83 -5.54
N SER A 434 12.82 -11.04 -5.01
CA SER A 434 12.66 -12.28 -5.78
C SER A 434 11.20 -12.71 -5.97
N GLY A 435 10.21 -11.98 -5.43
CA GLY A 435 8.79 -12.34 -5.50
C GLY A 435 8.42 -13.60 -4.70
N SER A 436 9.27 -14.00 -3.74
CA SER A 436 9.05 -15.20 -2.90
C SER A 436 8.60 -14.89 -1.48
N ILE A 437 8.27 -13.63 -1.19
CA ILE A 437 7.90 -13.12 0.16
C ILE A 437 6.66 -13.83 0.74
N MET A 438 5.76 -14.31 -0.11
CA MET A 438 4.53 -15.00 0.30
C MET A 438 4.80 -16.33 1.05
N ARG A 439 6.04 -16.83 1.07
CA ARG A 439 6.41 -18.01 1.89
C ARG A 439 6.15 -17.79 3.37
N TYR A 440 6.29 -16.55 3.86
CA TYR A 440 5.99 -16.21 5.27
C TYR A 440 4.51 -16.38 5.67
N MET A 441 3.62 -16.62 4.72
CA MET A 441 2.22 -17.00 5.02
C MET A 441 2.06 -18.49 5.33
N VAL A 442 3.03 -19.31 4.97
CA VAL A 442 2.95 -20.79 5.04
C VAL A 442 3.88 -21.34 6.12
N GLU A 443 5.00 -20.65 6.37
CA GLU A 443 5.95 -20.96 7.45
C GLU A 443 5.47 -20.42 8.81
#